data_847067bf1588f473951b81507a067958
#
_entry.id   847067bf1588f473951b81507a067958
#
_cell.length_a   1.000
_cell.length_b   1.000
_cell.length_c   1.000
_cell.angle_alpha   90.00
_cell.angle_beta   90.00
_cell.angle_gamma   90.00
#
_symmetry.space_group_name_H-M   'P 1'
#
loop_
_entity.id
_entity.type
_entity.pdbx_description
1 polymer ?
#
loop_
_entity_poly.entity_id
_entity_poly.type
_entity_poly.pdbx_seq_one_letter_code
_entity_poly.pdbx_strand_id
1 'polypeptide(L)'
;MKILLSAIPFDNGKSGISVYIREVVKALEEQGHSLTLIVEDDGAKEFERFELIRIKKRNALFSMLYSLFVLPFRINWKKFDFCIMLAANRRVFCRYPIFTIAVVHDLSQYHVPVKYDKFRMFYIKKVLPYYVRKAQSIVAISNSTRSDLIEYWHIPEEKISVVYNGFTPIPAVETQKKKQILYISRIEHPGKNHLNLLKAFELLPEELKKEYTLVMPGAAWNGAETVFEYAGNSPCKEQFQFTGFVDFAKLPELYSQSSLYVFPSRFEGFGLSLLEAMHAGVPCACSNNSSLGELGQDTAELFSPSSPQEIAEAMKKILSDSNYQQELSAKGRAKAAGFSWQNTAKGLMEIYRSRRAFTFGVPFFTGTMEEALFQIDCMVREKRARHIAFINAHCLNIAYKNREYKQILNDCAAVFADGIGAKIGAKMLGYKVEENVNGTDMFPLLADKPYRIYLFGGAPGVAEKALVNARALNGKAVFAGCADGFFKSKSEEEIFAELASLEIDILLVAMGVPKQEEWINSHLDRLGSCTAIGVGGLLDFVSGRIPRAPMWMRKLNIEWCFRLYCEPSRLFRRYIIGNPLFIGRVFLSKLRRNK
;
A
#
# COMPACT_ATOMS: atom_id res chain seq x y z
N MET A 1 5.11 0.54 18.11
CA MET A 1 6.08 1.24 17.22
C MET A 1 5.99 2.74 17.45
N LYS A 2 7.10 3.46 17.23
CA LYS A 2 7.15 4.93 17.31
C LYS A 2 7.06 5.53 15.92
N ILE A 3 5.93 6.14 15.58
CA ILE A 3 5.62 6.61 14.23
C ILE A 3 5.61 8.14 14.19
N LEU A 4 6.33 8.72 13.22
CA LEU A 4 6.24 10.14 12.91
C LEU A 4 5.20 10.38 11.84
N LEU A 5 4.20 11.21 12.11
CA LEU A 5 3.12 11.54 11.19
C LEU A 5 3.19 13.01 10.76
N SER A 6 3.28 13.26 9.45
CA SER A 6 3.16 14.64 8.95
C SER A 6 1.70 14.97 8.68
N ALA A 7 1.09 15.74 9.57
CA ALA A 7 -0.27 16.25 9.52
C ALA A 7 -0.34 17.75 9.15
N ILE A 8 0.70 18.29 8.51
CA ILE A 8 0.84 19.74 8.21
C ILE A 8 -0.37 20.33 7.48
N PRO A 9 -1.01 19.66 6.49
CA PRO A 9 -2.15 20.25 5.79
C PRO A 9 -3.49 20.11 6.52
N PHE A 10 -3.50 19.81 7.81
CA PHE A 10 -4.73 19.71 8.59
C PHE A 10 -5.44 21.08 8.71
N ASP A 11 -6.72 21.14 8.33
CA ASP A 11 -7.55 22.35 8.29
C ASP A 11 -8.75 22.30 9.25
N ASN A 12 -8.61 21.64 10.39
CA ASN A 12 -9.64 21.47 11.41
C ASN A 12 -10.89 20.71 10.91
N GLY A 13 -10.70 19.72 10.06
CA GLY A 13 -11.77 18.84 9.58
C GLY A 13 -12.60 19.39 8.42
N LYS A 14 -12.22 20.53 7.83
CA LYS A 14 -12.98 21.17 6.74
C LYS A 14 -12.83 20.49 5.38
N SER A 15 -11.82 19.64 5.20
CA SER A 15 -11.56 18.92 3.95
C SER A 15 -11.49 17.41 4.17
N GLY A 16 -11.70 16.63 3.09
CA GLY A 16 -11.53 15.18 3.11
C GLY A 16 -10.11 14.73 3.53
N ILE A 17 -9.08 15.54 3.23
CA ILE A 17 -7.70 15.30 3.70
C ILE A 17 -7.62 15.41 5.22
N SER A 18 -8.29 16.40 5.83
CA SER A 18 -8.31 16.53 7.29
C SER A 18 -9.09 15.41 7.97
N VAL A 19 -10.19 14.95 7.37
CA VAL A 19 -10.91 13.76 7.85
C VAL A 19 -9.99 12.55 7.80
N TYR A 20 -9.30 12.31 6.68
CA TYR A 20 -8.31 11.24 6.55
C TYR A 20 -7.22 11.31 7.64
N ILE A 21 -6.63 12.49 7.84
CA ILE A 21 -5.56 12.68 8.86
C ILE A 21 -6.09 12.32 10.24
N ARG A 22 -7.23 12.87 10.65
CA ARG A 22 -7.85 12.60 11.97
C ARG A 22 -8.11 11.13 12.19
N GLU A 23 -8.77 10.50 11.24
CA GLU A 23 -9.25 9.13 11.39
C GLU A 23 -8.10 8.11 11.31
N VAL A 24 -7.10 8.34 10.45
CA VAL A 24 -5.90 7.48 10.41
C VAL A 24 -5.08 7.61 11.68
N VAL A 25 -4.91 8.82 12.24
CA VAL A 25 -4.24 9.03 13.52
C VAL A 25 -4.95 8.25 14.62
N LYS A 26 -6.28 8.35 14.71
CA LYS A 26 -7.11 7.62 15.68
C LYS A 26 -6.96 6.10 15.51
N ALA A 27 -7.07 5.60 14.28
CA ALA A 27 -6.96 4.16 14.01
C ALA A 27 -5.55 3.60 14.33
N LEU A 28 -4.47 4.35 14.08
CA LEU A 28 -3.11 3.96 14.46
C LEU A 28 -2.90 3.98 15.98
N GLU A 29 -3.51 4.93 16.69
CA GLU A 29 -3.51 4.97 18.16
C GLU A 29 -4.23 3.75 18.75
N GLU A 30 -5.41 3.41 18.24
CA GLU A 30 -6.20 2.23 18.65
C GLU A 30 -5.45 0.91 18.42
N GLN A 31 -4.53 0.87 17.42
CA GLN A 31 -3.63 -0.26 17.19
C GLN A 31 -2.43 -0.29 18.18
N GLY A 32 -2.36 0.62 19.15
CA GLY A 32 -1.34 0.63 20.19
C GLY A 32 0.01 1.21 19.75
N HIS A 33 0.04 2.08 18.74
CA HIS A 33 1.27 2.74 18.28
C HIS A 33 1.52 4.04 19.03
N SER A 34 2.80 4.36 19.29
CA SER A 34 3.23 5.65 19.85
C SER A 34 3.38 6.66 18.71
N LEU A 35 2.58 7.71 18.73
CA LEU A 35 2.49 8.67 17.63
C LEU A 35 3.10 10.01 18.02
N THR A 36 3.91 10.59 17.14
CA THR A 36 4.35 11.98 17.19
C THR A 36 3.89 12.69 15.92
N LEU A 37 3.18 13.80 16.04
CA LEU A 37 2.61 14.51 14.91
C LEU A 37 3.34 15.81 14.61
N ILE A 38 3.54 16.09 13.34
CA ILE A 38 3.98 17.41 12.84
C ILE A 38 2.74 18.17 12.40
N VAL A 39 2.43 19.28 13.07
CA VAL A 39 1.23 20.09 12.85
C VAL A 39 1.54 21.58 12.79
N GLU A 40 0.74 22.37 12.07
CA GLU A 40 0.73 23.84 12.21
C GLU A 40 -0.05 24.23 13.49
N ASP A 41 0.29 25.38 14.09
CA ASP A 41 -0.25 25.80 15.40
C ASP A 41 -1.77 25.80 15.48
N ASP A 42 -2.46 26.16 14.40
CA ASP A 42 -3.94 26.22 14.35
C ASP A 42 -4.60 24.83 14.30
N GLY A 43 -3.88 23.80 13.85
CA GLY A 43 -4.34 22.40 13.90
C GLY A 43 -3.94 21.65 15.15
N ALA A 44 -3.14 22.26 16.05
CA ALA A 44 -2.55 21.57 17.19
C ALA A 44 -3.58 21.11 18.24
N LYS A 45 -4.67 21.87 18.43
CA LYS A 45 -5.72 21.56 19.43
C LYS A 45 -6.33 20.19 19.27
N GLU A 46 -6.53 19.72 18.02
CA GLU A 46 -7.10 18.41 17.72
C GLU A 46 -6.23 17.26 18.24
N PHE A 47 -4.92 17.49 18.32
CA PHE A 47 -3.92 16.46 18.59
C PHE A 47 -3.12 16.67 19.87
N GLU A 48 -3.59 17.50 20.81
CA GLU A 48 -2.86 17.86 22.04
C GLU A 48 -2.52 16.67 22.94
N ARG A 49 -3.24 15.56 22.82
CA ARG A 49 -2.95 14.31 23.56
C ARG A 49 -1.72 13.56 23.07
N PHE A 50 -1.15 13.94 21.93
CA PHE A 50 0.04 13.32 21.34
C PHE A 50 1.28 14.20 21.54
N GLU A 51 2.47 13.59 21.34
CA GLU A 51 3.70 14.37 21.21
C GLU A 51 3.64 15.18 19.90
N LEU A 52 3.83 16.51 20.00
CA LEU A 52 3.70 17.41 18.86
C LEU A 52 5.01 18.08 18.48
N ILE A 53 5.33 18.08 17.19
CA ILE A 53 6.31 18.98 16.59
C ILE A 53 5.51 20.13 15.96
N ARG A 54 5.38 21.23 16.69
CA ARG A 54 4.59 22.39 16.28
C ARG A 54 5.36 23.25 15.29
N ILE A 55 4.69 23.68 14.23
CA ILE A 55 5.19 24.60 13.22
C ILE A 55 4.38 25.88 13.29
N LYS A 56 5.06 26.99 13.47
CA LYS A 56 4.42 28.30 13.48
C LYS A 56 3.76 28.56 12.11
N LYS A 57 2.46 28.83 12.10
CA LYS A 57 1.75 29.18 10.88
C LYS A 57 2.32 30.45 10.27
N ARG A 58 2.57 30.42 8.98
CA ARG A 58 3.09 31.54 8.18
C ARG A 58 2.33 31.62 6.86
N ASN A 59 2.71 32.56 5.97
CA ASN A 59 2.13 32.55 4.64
C ASN A 59 2.41 31.21 3.90
N ALA A 60 1.55 30.85 2.96
CA ALA A 60 1.56 29.55 2.30
C ALA A 60 2.91 29.19 1.65
N LEU A 61 3.58 30.17 1.03
CA LEU A 61 4.87 29.98 0.38
C LEU A 61 5.98 29.69 1.40
N PHE A 62 6.02 30.47 2.48
CA PHE A 62 7.03 30.28 3.52
C PHE A 62 6.84 28.96 4.26
N SER A 63 5.59 28.59 4.62
CA SER A 63 5.27 27.28 5.23
C SER A 63 5.71 26.14 4.31
N MET A 64 5.51 26.28 3.00
CA MET A 64 5.93 25.28 2.01
C MET A 64 7.46 25.13 1.97
N LEU A 65 8.21 26.23 1.86
CA LEU A 65 9.69 26.21 1.82
C LEU A 65 10.29 25.74 3.14
N TYR A 66 9.72 26.16 4.26
CA TYR A 66 10.14 25.72 5.59
C TYR A 66 9.96 24.20 5.76
N SER A 67 8.78 23.68 5.40
CA SER A 67 8.49 22.25 5.46
C SER A 67 9.42 21.44 4.56
N LEU A 68 9.72 21.97 3.36
CA LEU A 68 10.55 21.29 2.39
C LEU A 68 12.03 21.25 2.78
N PHE A 69 12.61 22.40 3.17
CA PHE A 69 14.07 22.55 3.29
C PHE A 69 14.59 22.68 4.72
N VAL A 70 13.79 23.15 5.69
CA VAL A 70 14.27 23.41 7.04
C VAL A 70 13.84 22.31 8.01
N LEU A 71 12.55 21.98 8.01
CA LEU A 71 11.98 21.03 8.96
C LEU A 71 12.66 19.66 8.95
N PRO A 72 13.03 19.05 7.81
CA PRO A 72 13.69 17.73 7.80
C PRO A 72 15.04 17.69 8.49
N PHE A 73 15.68 18.83 8.73
CA PHE A 73 16.96 18.92 9.45
C PHE A 73 16.78 19.21 10.95
N ARG A 74 15.59 19.63 11.38
CA ARG A 74 15.25 19.88 12.80
C ARG A 74 14.65 18.66 13.48
N ILE A 75 14.16 17.68 12.73
CA ILE A 75 13.59 16.45 13.28
C ILE A 75 14.69 15.51 13.74
N ASN A 76 14.58 15.00 14.97
CA ASN A 76 15.42 13.90 15.46
C ASN A 76 14.88 12.56 14.96
N TRP A 77 15.23 12.21 13.73
CA TRP A 77 14.75 11.01 13.04
C TRP A 77 15.07 9.69 13.75
N LYS A 78 16.11 9.66 14.60
CA LYS A 78 16.51 8.45 15.32
C LYS A 78 15.51 8.00 16.40
N LYS A 79 14.57 8.86 16.76
CA LYS A 79 13.50 8.56 17.73
C LYS A 79 12.39 7.69 17.13
N PHE A 80 12.29 7.58 15.81
CA PHE A 80 11.15 6.99 15.12
C PHE A 80 11.56 5.78 14.29
N ASP A 81 10.67 4.79 14.23
CA ASP A 81 10.83 3.59 13.41
C ASP A 81 10.61 3.93 11.93
N PHE A 82 9.57 4.71 11.64
CA PHE A 82 9.28 5.20 10.28
C PHE A 82 8.41 6.48 10.31
N CYS A 83 8.22 7.06 9.11
CA CYS A 83 7.43 8.27 8.93
C CYS A 83 6.30 8.03 7.93
N ILE A 84 5.12 8.64 8.17
CA ILE A 84 4.04 8.71 7.19
C ILE A 84 3.77 10.19 6.88
N MET A 85 3.93 10.55 5.61
CA MET A 85 3.48 11.82 5.07
C MET A 85 2.01 11.67 4.70
N LEU A 86 1.08 12.06 5.61
CA LEU A 86 -0.36 11.81 5.46
C LEU A 86 -1.02 12.54 4.27
N ALA A 87 -0.34 13.54 3.68
CA ALA A 87 -0.80 14.22 2.47
C ALA A 87 0.40 14.75 1.65
N ALA A 88 1.15 13.82 1.02
CA ALA A 88 2.35 14.16 0.24
C ALA A 88 2.04 14.96 -1.04
N ASN A 89 0.80 14.94 -1.55
CA ASN A 89 0.34 15.83 -2.62
C ASN A 89 0.15 17.31 -2.19
N ARG A 90 0.40 17.62 -0.93
CA ARG A 90 0.34 18.98 -0.38
C ARG A 90 1.68 19.44 0.19
N ARG A 91 2.37 18.58 0.96
CA ARG A 91 3.64 18.89 1.64
C ARG A 91 4.57 17.69 1.56
N VAL A 92 5.84 17.99 1.28
CA VAL A 92 6.93 17.01 1.17
C VAL A 92 8.17 17.52 1.87
N PHE A 93 9.14 16.63 2.10
CA PHE A 93 10.46 16.94 2.64
C PHE A 93 11.55 16.76 1.59
N CYS A 94 12.64 17.53 1.67
CA CYS A 94 13.74 17.38 0.74
C CYS A 94 14.56 16.10 0.97
N ARG A 95 14.42 15.47 2.16
CA ARG A 95 15.10 14.22 2.53
C ARG A 95 14.24 13.37 3.46
N TYR A 96 14.42 12.06 3.38
CA TYR A 96 13.76 11.05 4.21
C TYR A 96 14.82 10.10 4.79
N PRO A 97 15.36 10.38 6.01
CA PRO A 97 16.44 9.60 6.61
C PRO A 97 16.02 8.22 7.11
N ILE A 98 14.73 8.03 7.36
CA ILE A 98 14.12 6.74 7.77
C ILE A 98 13.12 6.29 6.72
N PHE A 99 12.63 5.05 6.83
CA PHE A 99 11.57 4.57 5.95
C PHE A 99 10.37 5.53 6.00
N THR A 100 9.94 5.99 4.84
CA THR A 100 8.86 6.96 4.73
C THR A 100 7.84 6.53 3.72
N ILE A 101 6.57 6.53 4.14
CA ILE A 101 5.39 6.32 3.30
C ILE A 101 4.85 7.69 2.92
N ALA A 102 4.69 7.94 1.61
CA ALA A 102 4.11 9.18 1.09
C ALA A 102 2.69 8.91 0.58
N VAL A 103 1.68 9.37 1.31
CA VAL A 103 0.27 9.21 0.90
C VAL A 103 -0.14 10.32 -0.05
N VAL A 104 -0.67 9.95 -1.20
CA VAL A 104 -1.17 10.86 -2.24
C VAL A 104 -2.68 10.68 -2.40
N HIS A 105 -3.44 11.77 -2.19
CA HIS A 105 -4.90 11.72 -2.20
C HIS A 105 -5.49 11.89 -3.60
N ASP A 106 -5.00 12.82 -4.37
CA ASP A 106 -5.46 13.09 -5.73
C ASP A 106 -4.43 13.87 -6.55
N LEU A 107 -4.62 13.83 -7.87
CA LEU A 107 -3.95 14.70 -8.83
C LEU A 107 -4.99 15.47 -9.67
N SER A 108 -6.08 15.89 -9.04
CA SER A 108 -7.22 16.58 -9.66
C SER A 108 -6.84 17.81 -10.49
N GLN A 109 -5.71 18.44 -10.21
CA GLN A 109 -5.16 19.56 -10.98
C GLN A 109 -4.69 19.21 -12.40
N TYR A 110 -4.61 17.93 -12.75
CA TYR A 110 -4.35 17.49 -14.12
C TYR A 110 -5.64 17.27 -14.91
N HIS A 111 -6.76 17.06 -14.20
CA HIS A 111 -8.07 16.73 -14.78
C HIS A 111 -9.04 17.92 -14.80
N VAL A 112 -8.91 18.86 -13.85
CA VAL A 112 -9.79 20.03 -13.76
C VAL A 112 -9.03 21.27 -14.23
N PRO A 113 -9.47 21.95 -15.32
CA PRO A 113 -8.81 23.14 -15.85
C PRO A 113 -8.76 24.29 -14.83
N VAL A 114 -7.68 25.08 -14.87
CA VAL A 114 -7.52 26.35 -14.14
C VAL A 114 -7.74 26.25 -12.62
N LYS A 115 -7.44 25.10 -12.01
CA LYS A 115 -7.68 24.91 -10.56
C LYS A 115 -6.77 25.76 -9.67
N TYR A 116 -5.54 26.06 -10.12
CA TYR A 116 -4.54 26.82 -9.35
C TYR A 116 -3.75 27.78 -10.22
N ASP A 117 -3.14 28.81 -9.59
CA ASP A 117 -2.20 29.75 -10.23
C ASP A 117 -0.94 29.07 -10.80
N LYS A 118 -0.21 29.79 -11.68
CA LYS A 118 0.96 29.24 -12.39
C LYS A 118 2.08 28.78 -11.46
N PHE A 119 2.32 29.50 -10.35
CA PHE A 119 3.36 29.17 -9.40
C PHE A 119 3.04 27.87 -8.65
N ARG A 120 1.81 27.75 -8.18
CA ARG A 120 1.32 26.54 -7.51
C ARG A 120 1.31 25.34 -8.46
N MET A 121 0.95 25.54 -9.72
CA MET A 121 1.03 24.50 -10.75
C MET A 121 2.47 24.05 -11.02
N PHE A 122 3.45 24.97 -11.03
CA PHE A 122 4.86 24.61 -11.13
C PHE A 122 5.30 23.72 -9.95
N TYR A 123 4.95 24.12 -8.72
CA TYR A 123 5.25 23.32 -7.53
C TYR A 123 4.66 21.91 -7.63
N ILE A 124 3.39 21.80 -8.01
CA ILE A 124 2.67 20.52 -8.13
C ILE A 124 3.26 19.65 -9.25
N LYS A 125 3.59 20.24 -10.40
CA LYS A 125 4.03 19.50 -11.58
C LYS A 125 5.52 19.14 -11.57
N LYS A 126 6.36 19.86 -10.84
CA LYS A 126 7.82 19.69 -10.87
C LYS A 126 8.43 19.36 -9.51
N VAL A 127 8.02 20.08 -8.45
CA VAL A 127 8.65 19.95 -7.13
C VAL A 127 8.10 18.74 -6.37
N LEU A 128 6.77 18.61 -6.26
CA LEU A 128 6.17 17.49 -5.54
C LEU A 128 6.60 16.13 -6.12
N PRO A 129 6.51 15.85 -7.43
CA PRO A 129 6.90 14.56 -7.99
C PRO A 129 8.35 14.21 -7.68
N TYR A 130 9.27 15.19 -7.79
CA TYR A 130 10.68 14.98 -7.51
C TYR A 130 10.95 14.53 -6.08
N TYR A 131 10.27 15.15 -5.09
CA TYR A 131 10.47 14.79 -3.68
C TYR A 131 9.64 13.60 -3.22
N VAL A 132 8.43 13.39 -3.75
CA VAL A 132 7.63 12.19 -3.48
C VAL A 132 8.35 10.92 -3.93
N ARG A 133 9.01 10.96 -5.09
CA ARG A 133 9.82 9.82 -5.59
C ARG A 133 10.93 9.38 -4.63
N LYS A 134 11.42 10.28 -3.75
CA LYS A 134 12.47 9.97 -2.76
C LYS A 134 11.94 9.19 -1.56
N ALA A 135 10.63 9.15 -1.33
CA ALA A 135 10.04 8.28 -0.32
C ALA A 135 10.26 6.82 -0.70
N GLN A 136 10.37 5.95 0.31
CA GLN A 136 10.62 4.53 0.09
C GLN A 136 9.39 3.81 -0.45
N SER A 137 8.19 4.23 -0.01
CA SER A 137 6.91 3.73 -0.52
C SER A 137 5.95 4.89 -0.75
N ILE A 138 5.09 4.74 -1.73
CA ILE A 138 4.05 5.72 -2.08
C ILE A 138 2.71 5.01 -1.99
N VAL A 139 1.76 5.66 -1.33
CA VAL A 139 0.39 5.16 -1.20
C VAL A 139 -0.53 6.03 -2.03
N ALA A 140 -1.26 5.39 -2.95
CA ALA A 140 -2.42 5.94 -3.62
C ALA A 140 -3.69 5.52 -2.88
N ILE A 141 -4.63 6.46 -2.68
CA ILE A 141 -5.87 6.15 -1.97
C ILE A 141 -6.95 5.49 -2.85
N SER A 142 -6.68 5.33 -4.16
CA SER A 142 -7.52 4.66 -5.14
C SER A 142 -6.67 4.17 -6.32
N ASN A 143 -7.21 3.25 -7.14
CA ASN A 143 -6.54 2.85 -8.40
C ASN A 143 -6.48 4.01 -9.39
N SER A 144 -7.48 4.89 -9.41
CA SER A 144 -7.43 6.12 -10.21
C SER A 144 -6.23 6.99 -9.83
N THR A 145 -6.00 7.23 -8.54
CA THR A 145 -4.81 7.99 -8.08
C THR A 145 -3.50 7.25 -8.41
N ARG A 146 -3.48 5.91 -8.35
CA ARG A 146 -2.32 5.10 -8.77
C ARG A 146 -2.01 5.32 -10.24
N SER A 147 -3.01 5.26 -11.12
CA SER A 147 -2.84 5.49 -12.56
C SER A 147 -2.30 6.89 -12.84
N ASP A 148 -2.83 7.92 -12.18
CA ASP A 148 -2.34 9.29 -12.28
C ASP A 148 -0.88 9.45 -11.82
N LEU A 149 -0.48 8.76 -10.75
CA LEU A 149 0.91 8.77 -10.27
C LEU A 149 1.88 8.20 -11.29
N ILE A 150 1.48 7.13 -11.98
CA ILE A 150 2.27 6.51 -13.04
C ILE A 150 2.32 7.44 -14.26
N GLU A 151 1.18 7.94 -14.71
CA GLU A 151 1.04 8.74 -15.93
C GLU A 151 1.69 10.13 -15.81
N TYR A 152 1.31 10.90 -14.78
CA TYR A 152 1.71 12.31 -14.68
C TYR A 152 2.99 12.53 -13.88
N TRP A 153 3.21 11.70 -12.86
CA TRP A 153 4.39 11.83 -12.02
C TRP A 153 5.48 10.81 -12.35
N HIS A 154 5.23 9.89 -13.29
CA HIS A 154 6.15 8.82 -13.71
C HIS A 154 6.77 8.08 -12.51
N ILE A 155 5.96 7.81 -11.50
CA ILE A 155 6.36 7.01 -10.36
C ILE A 155 6.42 5.53 -10.82
N PRO A 156 7.51 4.81 -10.53
CA PRO A 156 7.57 3.38 -10.81
C PRO A 156 6.46 2.62 -10.10
N GLU A 157 5.74 1.77 -10.84
CA GLU A 157 4.58 1.03 -10.35
C GLU A 157 4.88 0.21 -9.10
N GLU A 158 6.08 -0.39 -9.03
CA GLU A 158 6.56 -1.19 -7.90
C GLU A 158 6.73 -0.39 -6.60
N LYS A 159 6.72 0.94 -6.66
CA LYS A 159 6.76 1.82 -5.48
C LYS A 159 5.39 2.23 -4.97
N ILE A 160 4.32 1.95 -5.74
CA ILE A 160 2.98 2.40 -5.43
C ILE A 160 2.16 1.24 -4.87
N SER A 161 1.60 1.44 -3.68
CA SER A 161 0.59 0.56 -3.11
C SER A 161 -0.74 1.29 -3.06
N VAL A 162 -1.84 0.59 -3.34
CA VAL A 162 -3.19 1.15 -3.15
C VAL A 162 -3.67 0.79 -1.76
N VAL A 163 -4.01 1.81 -0.96
CA VAL A 163 -4.65 1.65 0.34
C VAL A 163 -5.87 2.56 0.36
N TYR A 164 -7.03 1.96 0.24
CA TYR A 164 -8.29 2.69 0.23
C TYR A 164 -8.54 3.42 1.55
N ASN A 165 -9.18 4.56 1.46
CA ASN A 165 -9.67 5.25 2.65
C ASN A 165 -10.78 4.45 3.32
N GLY A 166 -10.87 4.55 4.63
CA GLY A 166 -12.10 4.29 5.34
C GLY A 166 -13.12 5.41 5.14
N PHE A 167 -14.27 5.25 5.74
CA PHE A 167 -15.25 6.32 5.95
C PHE A 167 -15.78 6.21 7.38
N THR A 168 -16.41 7.28 7.86
CA THR A 168 -17.06 7.28 9.17
C THR A 168 -18.50 6.82 8.97
N PRO A 169 -18.89 5.65 9.53
CA PRO A 169 -20.26 5.15 9.40
C PRO A 169 -21.29 6.18 9.82
N ILE A 170 -22.28 6.40 8.98
CA ILE A 170 -23.42 7.27 9.27
C ILE A 170 -24.40 6.47 10.13
N PRO A 171 -24.74 6.92 11.35
CA PRO A 171 -25.74 6.25 12.17
C PRO A 171 -27.08 6.13 11.45
N ALA A 172 -27.72 4.97 11.53
CA ALA A 172 -29.10 4.84 11.05
C ALA A 172 -30.04 5.68 11.90
N VAL A 173 -30.84 6.51 11.25
CA VAL A 173 -31.89 7.29 11.90
C VAL A 173 -33.22 6.91 11.28
N GLU A 174 -34.17 6.51 12.11
CA GLU A 174 -35.54 6.26 11.64
C GLU A 174 -36.21 7.58 11.29
N THR A 175 -36.35 7.80 10.00
CA THR A 175 -36.99 8.99 9.46
C THR A 175 -37.92 8.63 8.31
N GLN A 176 -38.95 9.41 8.10
CA GLN A 176 -39.79 9.26 6.92
C GLN A 176 -39.01 9.66 5.67
N LYS A 177 -39.04 8.80 4.65
CA LYS A 177 -38.45 9.10 3.33
C LYS A 177 -39.12 10.33 2.73
N LYS A 178 -38.31 11.27 2.29
CA LYS A 178 -38.75 12.45 1.51
C LYS A 178 -38.49 12.21 0.03
N LYS A 179 -39.25 12.83 -0.81
CA LYS A 179 -39.03 12.85 -2.25
C LYS A 179 -37.88 13.81 -2.57
N GLN A 180 -36.66 13.44 -2.15
CA GLN A 180 -35.48 14.27 -2.36
C GLN A 180 -34.35 13.52 -3.02
N ILE A 181 -33.65 14.20 -3.93
CA ILE A 181 -32.38 13.82 -4.55
C ILE A 181 -31.28 14.59 -3.84
N LEU A 182 -30.28 13.90 -3.32
CA LEU A 182 -29.24 14.50 -2.48
C LEU A 182 -27.90 14.54 -3.21
N TYR A 183 -27.19 15.68 -3.12
CA TYR A 183 -25.80 15.80 -3.52
C TYR A 183 -25.02 16.63 -2.50
N ILE A 184 -24.18 16.02 -1.69
CA ILE A 184 -23.38 16.69 -0.65
C ILE A 184 -22.00 17.01 -1.19
N SER A 185 -21.71 18.30 -1.41
CA SER A 185 -20.37 18.79 -1.74
C SER A 185 -20.29 20.30 -1.63
N ARG A 186 -19.08 20.87 -1.56
CA ARG A 186 -18.92 22.31 -1.75
C ARG A 186 -19.51 22.72 -3.10
N ILE A 187 -20.21 23.82 -3.13
CA ILE A 187 -20.73 24.38 -4.39
C ILE A 187 -19.53 24.98 -5.14
N GLU A 188 -19.00 24.24 -6.09
CA GLU A 188 -17.77 24.55 -6.83
C GLU A 188 -17.97 24.26 -8.33
N HIS A 189 -17.56 25.18 -9.19
CA HIS A 189 -17.61 25.01 -10.64
C HIS A 189 -16.19 25.16 -11.23
N PRO A 190 -15.79 24.33 -12.21
CA PRO A 190 -16.53 23.23 -12.85
C PRO A 190 -16.36 21.86 -12.18
N GLY A 191 -15.47 21.73 -11.17
CA GLY A 191 -15.00 20.44 -10.63
C GLY A 191 -16.11 19.57 -10.07
N LYS A 192 -16.97 20.11 -9.21
CA LYS A 192 -18.08 19.39 -8.56
C LYS A 192 -19.32 19.25 -9.46
N ASN A 193 -19.35 19.94 -10.58
CA ASN A 193 -20.29 19.71 -11.67
C ASN A 193 -21.78 19.93 -11.35
N HIS A 194 -22.10 20.82 -10.40
CA HIS A 194 -23.47 21.17 -10.03
C HIS A 194 -24.28 21.63 -11.23
N LEU A 195 -23.65 22.38 -12.16
CA LEU A 195 -24.33 22.92 -13.33
C LEU A 195 -24.94 21.82 -14.22
N ASN A 196 -24.20 20.72 -14.48
CA ASN A 196 -24.75 19.60 -15.26
C ASN A 196 -25.82 18.83 -14.48
N LEU A 197 -25.73 18.79 -13.14
CA LEU A 197 -26.77 18.18 -12.31
C LEU A 197 -28.08 18.99 -12.38
N LEU A 198 -28.02 20.33 -12.32
CA LEU A 198 -29.18 21.19 -12.48
C LEU A 198 -29.84 20.99 -13.86
N LYS A 199 -29.02 20.99 -14.94
CA LYS A 199 -29.47 20.70 -16.31
C LYS A 199 -30.10 19.32 -16.43
N ALA A 200 -29.54 18.33 -15.78
CA ALA A 200 -30.08 16.97 -15.79
C ALA A 200 -31.42 16.89 -15.06
N PHE A 201 -31.60 17.61 -13.97
CA PHE A 201 -32.87 17.65 -13.28
C PHE A 201 -33.98 18.28 -14.16
N GLU A 202 -33.65 19.32 -14.94
CA GLU A 202 -34.57 19.93 -15.90
C GLU A 202 -35.04 18.98 -17.00
N LEU A 203 -34.23 17.97 -17.34
CA LEU A 203 -34.53 16.95 -18.34
C LEU A 203 -35.37 15.77 -17.81
N LEU A 204 -35.65 15.72 -16.50
CA LEU A 204 -36.52 14.69 -15.94
C LEU A 204 -37.98 14.86 -16.44
N PRO A 205 -38.79 13.77 -16.49
CA PRO A 205 -40.23 13.85 -16.72
C PRO A 205 -40.92 14.80 -15.76
N GLU A 206 -41.99 15.47 -16.22
CA GLU A 206 -42.72 16.50 -15.45
C GLU A 206 -43.24 15.97 -14.10
N GLU A 207 -43.66 14.69 -14.06
CA GLU A 207 -44.13 14.03 -12.85
C GLU A 207 -43.01 13.99 -11.79
N LEU A 208 -41.80 13.60 -12.19
CA LEU A 208 -40.66 13.52 -11.29
C LEU A 208 -40.16 14.89 -10.87
N LYS A 209 -40.15 15.88 -11.76
CA LYS A 209 -39.78 17.27 -11.41
C LYS A 209 -40.72 17.88 -10.36
N LYS A 210 -42.02 17.58 -10.45
CA LYS A 210 -43.00 18.06 -9.47
C LYS A 210 -42.95 17.33 -8.14
N GLU A 211 -42.55 16.07 -8.17
CA GLU A 211 -42.53 15.20 -6.99
C GLU A 211 -41.24 15.36 -6.16
N TYR A 212 -40.09 15.56 -6.82
CA TYR A 212 -38.77 15.55 -6.17
C TYR A 212 -38.17 16.95 -6.02
N THR A 213 -37.41 17.13 -4.94
CA THR A 213 -36.52 18.27 -4.74
C THR A 213 -35.06 17.86 -4.83
N LEU A 214 -34.20 18.70 -5.41
CA LEU A 214 -32.75 18.51 -5.48
C LEU A 214 -32.09 19.29 -4.33
N VAL A 215 -31.63 18.59 -3.32
CA VAL A 215 -31.01 19.13 -2.10
C VAL A 215 -29.49 19.07 -2.21
N MET A 216 -28.86 20.24 -2.14
CA MET A 216 -27.40 20.40 -2.34
C MET A 216 -26.77 21.10 -1.13
N PRO A 217 -26.45 20.33 -0.07
CA PRO A 217 -25.73 20.86 1.08
C PRO A 217 -24.26 21.10 0.73
N GLY A 218 -23.75 22.28 1.07
CA GLY A 218 -22.36 22.65 0.89
C GLY A 218 -22.11 24.14 0.92
N ALA A 219 -20.93 24.53 1.43
CA ALA A 219 -20.53 25.93 1.40
C ALA A 219 -20.18 26.37 -0.03
N ALA A 220 -20.48 27.63 -0.35
CA ALA A 220 -20.09 28.26 -1.59
C ALA A 220 -18.54 28.31 -1.69
N TRP A 221 -18.03 28.00 -2.88
CA TRP A 221 -16.62 27.99 -3.20
C TRP A 221 -16.38 28.59 -4.59
N ASN A 222 -15.19 28.47 -5.14
CA ASN A 222 -14.81 29.05 -6.43
C ASN A 222 -15.82 28.70 -7.54
N GLY A 223 -16.37 29.70 -8.22
CA GLY A 223 -17.33 29.54 -9.31
C GLY A 223 -18.77 29.18 -8.87
N ALA A 224 -19.08 29.28 -7.56
CA ALA A 224 -20.42 29.04 -7.06
C ALA A 224 -21.44 30.02 -7.63
N GLU A 225 -21.03 31.25 -7.93
CA GLU A 225 -21.86 32.32 -8.52
C GLU A 225 -22.52 31.84 -9.82
N THR A 226 -21.75 31.19 -10.70
CA THR A 226 -22.27 30.62 -11.97
C THR A 226 -23.38 29.58 -11.72
N VAL A 227 -23.23 28.78 -10.65
CA VAL A 227 -24.22 27.75 -10.30
C VAL A 227 -25.51 28.41 -9.77
N PHE A 228 -25.38 29.40 -8.88
CA PHE A 228 -26.52 30.11 -8.30
C PHE A 228 -27.26 30.93 -9.34
N GLU A 229 -26.54 31.61 -10.23
CA GLU A 229 -27.14 32.37 -11.33
C GLU A 229 -27.96 31.46 -12.25
N TYR A 230 -27.38 30.31 -12.65
CA TYR A 230 -28.12 29.33 -13.45
C TYR A 230 -29.38 28.83 -12.73
N ALA A 231 -29.25 28.43 -11.46
CA ALA A 231 -30.34 27.91 -10.67
C ALA A 231 -31.48 28.92 -10.51
N GLY A 232 -31.16 30.24 -10.29
CA GLY A 232 -32.13 31.30 -10.15
C GLY A 232 -32.91 31.60 -11.43
N ASN A 233 -32.34 31.36 -12.59
CA ASN A 233 -32.98 31.55 -13.90
C ASN A 233 -33.65 30.27 -14.44
N SER A 234 -33.56 29.14 -13.72
CA SER A 234 -34.10 27.85 -14.12
C SER A 234 -35.64 27.81 -13.99
N PRO A 235 -36.34 27.12 -14.91
CA PRO A 235 -37.77 26.82 -14.75
C PRO A 235 -38.03 25.91 -13.53
N CYS A 236 -37.04 25.22 -13.02
CA CYS A 236 -37.09 24.31 -11.86
C CYS A 236 -36.54 24.96 -10.57
N LYS A 237 -36.40 26.29 -10.50
CA LYS A 237 -35.77 27.00 -9.36
C LYS A 237 -36.37 26.67 -8.00
N GLU A 238 -37.68 26.42 -7.93
CA GLU A 238 -38.41 26.11 -6.68
C GLU A 238 -38.05 24.70 -6.14
N GLN A 239 -37.53 23.79 -7.02
CA GLN A 239 -37.10 22.45 -6.65
C GLN A 239 -35.64 22.41 -6.20
N PHE A 240 -34.85 23.47 -6.41
CA PHE A 240 -33.42 23.50 -6.05
C PHE A 240 -33.22 24.08 -4.66
N GLN A 241 -32.63 23.30 -3.76
CA GLN A 241 -32.39 23.70 -2.37
C GLN A 241 -30.87 23.69 -2.07
N PHE A 242 -30.30 24.88 -1.92
CA PHE A 242 -28.93 25.10 -1.45
C PHE A 242 -28.97 25.39 0.06
N THR A 243 -28.61 24.44 0.90
CA THR A 243 -28.74 24.56 2.37
C THR A 243 -27.52 25.19 3.05
N GLY A 244 -26.46 25.48 2.28
CA GLY A 244 -25.19 25.92 2.84
C GLY A 244 -24.44 24.80 3.54
N PHE A 245 -23.49 25.16 4.39
CA PHE A 245 -22.72 24.18 5.18
C PHE A 245 -23.66 23.48 6.18
N VAL A 246 -23.55 22.16 6.23
CA VAL A 246 -24.32 21.31 7.15
C VAL A 246 -23.36 20.60 8.09
N ASP A 247 -23.67 20.66 9.38
CA ASP A 247 -22.91 19.95 10.40
C ASP A 247 -22.99 18.43 10.21
N PHE A 248 -21.88 17.73 10.56
CA PHE A 248 -21.79 16.27 10.49
C PHE A 248 -22.94 15.58 11.24
N ALA A 249 -23.39 16.15 12.37
CA ALA A 249 -24.51 15.63 13.16
C ALA A 249 -25.86 15.59 12.42
N LYS A 250 -26.06 16.38 11.36
CA LYS A 250 -27.26 16.40 10.53
C LYS A 250 -27.18 15.49 9.29
N LEU A 251 -26.00 14.99 8.95
CA LEU A 251 -25.83 14.11 7.79
C LEU A 251 -26.66 12.82 7.87
N PRO A 252 -26.77 12.15 9.05
CA PRO A 252 -27.60 10.95 9.18
C PRO A 252 -29.04 11.17 8.74
N GLU A 253 -29.64 12.26 9.14
CA GLU A 253 -31.00 12.61 8.76
C GLU A 253 -31.13 12.88 7.25
N LEU A 254 -30.19 13.65 6.67
CA LEU A 254 -30.21 13.97 5.24
C LEU A 254 -30.10 12.72 4.38
N TYR A 255 -29.17 11.80 4.70
CA TYR A 255 -29.06 10.53 3.96
C TYR A 255 -30.30 9.67 4.16
N SER A 256 -30.77 9.49 5.40
CA SER A 256 -31.90 8.61 5.69
C SER A 256 -33.20 9.07 5.04
N GLN A 257 -33.40 10.37 4.86
CA GLN A 257 -34.57 10.96 4.20
C GLN A 257 -34.50 10.90 2.67
N SER A 258 -33.31 10.67 2.08
CA SER A 258 -33.12 10.79 0.63
C SER A 258 -33.59 9.55 -0.13
N SER A 259 -34.23 9.77 -1.28
CA SER A 259 -34.62 8.71 -2.22
C SER A 259 -33.51 8.30 -3.17
N LEU A 260 -32.57 9.22 -3.45
CA LEU A 260 -31.47 9.04 -4.38
C LEU A 260 -30.29 9.91 -3.97
N TYR A 261 -29.07 9.38 -4.03
CA TYR A 261 -27.83 10.16 -3.95
C TYR A 261 -27.18 10.24 -5.33
N VAL A 262 -26.90 11.46 -5.81
CA VAL A 262 -26.24 11.67 -7.11
C VAL A 262 -24.89 12.33 -6.91
N PHE A 263 -23.83 11.77 -7.52
CA PHE A 263 -22.48 12.29 -7.40
C PHE A 263 -21.85 12.58 -8.77
N PRO A 264 -22.11 13.76 -9.36
CA PRO A 264 -21.77 14.07 -10.76
C PRO A 264 -20.37 14.69 -10.92
N SER A 265 -19.50 14.66 -9.91
CA SER A 265 -18.17 15.28 -9.97
C SER A 265 -17.37 14.83 -11.19
N ARG A 266 -16.65 15.77 -11.81
CA ARG A 266 -15.79 15.49 -12.97
C ARG A 266 -14.55 14.70 -12.59
N PHE A 267 -14.08 14.85 -11.36
CA PHE A 267 -12.94 14.11 -10.84
C PHE A 267 -12.95 14.09 -9.30
N GLU A 268 -12.72 12.91 -8.73
CA GLU A 268 -12.51 12.71 -7.28
C GLU A 268 -11.30 11.81 -7.02
N GLY A 269 -10.61 12.09 -5.90
CA GLY A 269 -9.53 11.22 -5.44
C GLY A 269 -10.03 9.95 -4.77
N PHE A 270 -11.26 10.01 -4.15
CA PHE A 270 -11.88 8.85 -3.51
C PHE A 270 -13.41 8.87 -3.62
N GLY A 271 -14.11 9.65 -2.80
CA GLY A 271 -15.58 9.70 -2.80
C GLY A 271 -16.20 9.26 -1.48
N LEU A 272 -15.75 9.87 -0.36
CA LEU A 272 -16.25 9.55 0.99
C LEU A 272 -17.76 9.61 1.08
N SER A 273 -18.38 10.68 0.56
CA SER A 273 -19.83 10.87 0.62
C SER A 273 -20.63 9.84 -0.21
N LEU A 274 -20.01 9.20 -1.22
CA LEU A 274 -20.63 8.07 -1.91
C LEU A 274 -20.72 6.84 -1.00
N LEU A 275 -19.63 6.52 -0.27
CA LEU A 275 -19.63 5.42 0.70
C LEU A 275 -20.56 5.69 1.88
N GLU A 276 -20.66 6.95 2.32
CA GLU A 276 -21.62 7.36 3.36
C GLU A 276 -23.06 7.12 2.90
N ALA A 277 -23.42 7.54 1.67
CA ALA A 277 -24.72 7.29 1.08
C ALA A 277 -25.03 5.80 0.91
N MET A 278 -24.06 5.03 0.41
CA MET A 278 -24.16 3.57 0.28
C MET A 278 -24.38 2.89 1.64
N HIS A 279 -23.63 3.29 2.66
CA HIS A 279 -23.79 2.77 4.03
C HIS A 279 -25.15 3.07 4.60
N ALA A 280 -25.65 4.29 4.41
CA ALA A 280 -27.00 4.69 4.80
C ALA A 280 -28.10 3.96 4.00
N GLY A 281 -27.72 3.22 2.96
CA GLY A 281 -28.65 2.46 2.11
C GLY A 281 -29.47 3.35 1.16
N VAL A 282 -28.90 4.48 0.77
CA VAL A 282 -29.46 5.33 -0.28
C VAL A 282 -29.01 4.76 -1.63
N PRO A 283 -29.93 4.49 -2.58
CA PRO A 283 -29.53 4.12 -3.93
C PRO A 283 -28.70 5.25 -4.55
N CYS A 284 -27.61 4.89 -5.23
CA CYS A 284 -26.63 5.86 -5.71
C CYS A 284 -26.54 5.88 -7.24
N ALA A 285 -26.34 7.09 -7.80
CA ALA A 285 -25.87 7.31 -9.16
C ALA A 285 -24.61 8.18 -9.12
N CYS A 286 -23.55 7.80 -9.88
CA CYS A 286 -22.31 8.56 -9.84
C CYS A 286 -21.58 8.56 -11.19
N SER A 287 -20.61 9.48 -11.32
CA SER A 287 -19.77 9.56 -12.50
C SER A 287 -18.99 8.26 -12.74
N ASN A 288 -18.90 7.85 -14.00
CA ASN A 288 -18.20 6.61 -14.43
C ASN A 288 -16.68 6.74 -14.52
N ASN A 289 -16.11 7.84 -14.06
CA ASN A 289 -14.69 8.13 -14.12
C ASN A 289 -14.05 8.25 -12.72
N SER A 290 -12.72 8.38 -12.71
CA SER A 290 -11.91 8.52 -11.49
C SER A 290 -12.24 7.44 -10.44
N SER A 291 -12.06 7.75 -9.18
CA SER A 291 -12.43 6.84 -8.07
C SER A 291 -13.93 6.60 -7.94
N LEU A 292 -14.78 7.47 -8.48
CA LEU A 292 -16.23 7.28 -8.43
C LEU A 292 -16.67 6.09 -9.28
N GLY A 293 -16.13 5.95 -10.50
CA GLY A 293 -16.38 4.78 -11.34
C GLY A 293 -15.89 3.48 -10.69
N GLU A 294 -14.74 3.53 -10.00
CA GLU A 294 -14.17 2.41 -9.26
C GLU A 294 -15.03 1.97 -8.06
N LEU A 295 -15.52 2.93 -7.28
CA LEU A 295 -16.38 2.65 -6.14
C LEU A 295 -17.80 2.29 -6.55
N GLY A 296 -18.33 2.95 -7.59
CA GLY A 296 -19.70 2.77 -8.04
C GLY A 296 -19.93 1.54 -8.90
N GLN A 297 -18.87 0.90 -9.39
CA GLN A 297 -19.00 -0.30 -10.22
C GLN A 297 -19.84 -1.38 -9.51
N ASP A 298 -20.89 -1.87 -10.18
CA ASP A 298 -21.85 -2.86 -9.71
C ASP A 298 -22.72 -2.43 -8.50
N THR A 299 -22.58 -1.21 -8.00
CA THR A 299 -23.21 -0.74 -6.76
C THR A 299 -23.90 0.62 -6.88
N ALA A 300 -23.72 1.29 -8.01
CA ALA A 300 -24.38 2.53 -8.37
C ALA A 300 -24.71 2.56 -9.87
N GLU A 301 -25.68 3.36 -10.30
CA GLU A 301 -25.87 3.66 -11.70
C GLU A 301 -24.79 4.62 -12.18
N LEU A 302 -24.04 4.22 -13.21
CA LEU A 302 -22.91 4.99 -13.73
C LEU A 302 -23.31 5.83 -14.93
N PHE A 303 -22.82 7.10 -14.98
CA PHE A 303 -23.08 8.03 -16.08
C PHE A 303 -21.82 8.84 -16.43
N SER A 304 -21.76 9.38 -17.62
CA SER A 304 -20.76 10.37 -18.02
C SER A 304 -21.05 11.72 -17.33
N PRO A 305 -20.10 12.29 -16.55
CA PRO A 305 -20.30 13.61 -15.94
C PRO A 305 -20.41 14.76 -16.95
N SER A 306 -20.06 14.50 -18.22
CA SER A 306 -20.14 15.49 -19.29
C SER A 306 -21.50 15.55 -19.96
N SER A 307 -22.38 14.57 -19.71
CA SER A 307 -23.69 14.43 -20.34
C SER A 307 -24.84 14.65 -19.34
N PRO A 308 -25.50 15.83 -19.31
CA PRO A 308 -26.71 16.01 -18.53
C PRO A 308 -27.80 14.98 -18.83
N GLN A 309 -27.87 14.51 -20.09
CA GLN A 309 -28.83 13.49 -20.54
C GLN A 309 -28.60 12.16 -19.81
N GLU A 310 -27.36 11.67 -19.77
CA GLU A 310 -27.04 10.41 -19.07
C GLU A 310 -27.27 10.54 -17.56
N ILE A 311 -26.99 11.71 -16.96
CA ILE A 311 -27.28 11.97 -15.54
C ILE A 311 -28.80 11.90 -15.31
N ALA A 312 -29.61 12.50 -16.19
CA ALA A 312 -31.07 12.48 -16.11
C ALA A 312 -31.64 11.06 -16.27
N GLU A 313 -31.12 10.29 -17.23
CA GLU A 313 -31.53 8.91 -17.45
C GLU A 313 -31.21 8.02 -16.25
N ALA A 314 -30.01 8.17 -15.65
CA ALA A 314 -29.64 7.45 -14.43
C ALA A 314 -30.56 7.80 -13.25
N MET A 315 -30.87 9.08 -13.05
CA MET A 315 -31.82 9.51 -12.02
C MET A 315 -33.21 8.93 -12.30
N LYS A 316 -33.74 9.07 -13.52
CA LYS A 316 -35.04 8.55 -13.90
C LYS A 316 -35.14 7.04 -13.67
N LYS A 317 -34.16 6.26 -14.14
CA LYS A 317 -34.13 4.80 -14.01
C LYS A 317 -34.27 4.37 -12.55
N ILE A 318 -33.50 4.99 -11.63
CA ILE A 318 -33.55 4.67 -10.20
C ILE A 318 -34.88 5.12 -9.60
N LEU A 319 -35.33 6.34 -9.88
CA LEU A 319 -36.54 6.90 -9.26
C LEU A 319 -37.83 6.21 -9.71
N SER A 320 -37.85 5.58 -10.89
CA SER A 320 -39.04 4.92 -11.46
C SER A 320 -39.13 3.42 -11.13
N ASP A 321 -38.09 2.80 -10.53
CA ASP A 321 -38.06 1.35 -10.24
C ASP A 321 -37.65 1.09 -8.79
N SER A 322 -38.65 0.74 -7.96
CA SER A 322 -38.47 0.47 -6.53
C SER A 322 -37.64 -0.81 -6.27
N ASN A 323 -37.72 -1.81 -7.15
CA ASN A 323 -36.91 -3.02 -7.03
C ASN A 323 -35.45 -2.72 -7.31
N TYR A 324 -35.17 -1.91 -8.34
CA TYR A 324 -33.82 -1.47 -8.65
C TYR A 324 -33.22 -0.59 -7.55
N GLN A 325 -34.02 0.28 -6.92
CA GLN A 325 -33.59 1.04 -5.73
C GLN A 325 -33.14 0.11 -4.60
N GLN A 326 -33.93 -0.93 -4.30
CA GLN A 326 -33.60 -1.89 -3.25
C GLN A 326 -32.33 -2.69 -3.57
N GLU A 327 -32.18 -3.12 -4.82
CA GLU A 327 -30.99 -3.83 -5.29
C GLU A 327 -29.73 -2.98 -5.11
N LEU A 328 -29.73 -1.72 -5.61
CA LEU A 328 -28.60 -0.80 -5.45
C LEU A 328 -28.30 -0.49 -3.99
N SER A 329 -29.32 -0.30 -3.16
CA SER A 329 -29.16 -0.08 -1.72
C SER A 329 -28.49 -1.25 -1.03
N ALA A 330 -28.90 -2.49 -1.33
CA ALA A 330 -28.30 -3.70 -0.77
C ALA A 330 -26.84 -3.89 -1.19
N LYS A 331 -26.56 -3.76 -2.49
CA LYS A 331 -25.21 -3.83 -3.05
C LYS A 331 -24.29 -2.74 -2.49
N GLY A 332 -24.80 -1.50 -2.40
CA GLY A 332 -24.08 -0.37 -1.84
C GLY A 332 -23.68 -0.59 -0.37
N ARG A 333 -24.61 -1.06 0.49
CA ARG A 333 -24.30 -1.39 1.88
C ARG A 333 -23.22 -2.47 1.99
N ALA A 334 -23.33 -3.54 1.20
CA ALA A 334 -22.35 -4.62 1.18
C ALA A 334 -20.95 -4.11 0.77
N LYS A 335 -20.88 -3.26 -0.24
CA LYS A 335 -19.63 -2.60 -0.68
C LYS A 335 -19.03 -1.73 0.41
N ALA A 336 -19.83 -0.85 1.02
CA ALA A 336 -19.36 0.09 2.05
C ALA A 336 -18.82 -0.63 3.29
N ALA A 337 -19.38 -1.77 3.67
CA ALA A 337 -18.91 -2.57 4.81
C ALA A 337 -17.43 -3.02 4.70
N GLY A 338 -16.88 -3.07 3.49
CA GLY A 338 -15.46 -3.40 3.25
C GLY A 338 -14.48 -2.25 3.57
N PHE A 339 -14.98 -1.03 3.79
CA PHE A 339 -14.15 0.16 3.99
C PHE A 339 -14.18 0.61 5.46
N SER A 340 -13.02 0.67 6.10
CA SER A 340 -12.88 1.20 7.46
C SER A 340 -11.53 1.88 7.65
N TRP A 341 -11.46 2.83 8.57
CA TRP A 341 -10.21 3.49 8.92
C TRP A 341 -9.20 2.52 9.55
N GLN A 342 -9.68 1.48 10.24
CA GLN A 342 -8.85 0.40 10.77
C GLN A 342 -8.17 -0.39 9.64
N ASN A 343 -8.88 -0.66 8.54
CA ASN A 343 -8.32 -1.30 7.35
C ASN A 343 -7.29 -0.37 6.66
N THR A 344 -7.56 0.93 6.59
CA THR A 344 -6.61 1.92 6.07
C THR A 344 -5.32 1.94 6.90
N ALA A 345 -5.43 2.03 8.22
CA ALA A 345 -4.29 2.01 9.12
C ALA A 345 -3.51 0.68 9.03
N LYS A 346 -4.23 -0.45 9.00
CA LYS A 346 -3.64 -1.78 8.81
C LYS A 346 -2.85 -1.87 7.50
N GLY A 347 -3.40 -1.39 6.39
CA GLY A 347 -2.73 -1.36 5.09
C GLY A 347 -1.43 -0.52 5.12
N LEU A 348 -1.44 0.65 5.78
CA LEU A 348 -0.23 1.47 5.98
C LEU A 348 0.82 0.73 6.80
N MET A 349 0.42 0.02 7.85
CA MET A 349 1.32 -0.77 8.69
C MET A 349 1.89 -1.98 7.95
N GLU A 350 1.10 -2.63 7.10
CA GLU A 350 1.54 -3.75 6.27
C GLU A 350 2.61 -3.32 5.26
N ILE A 351 2.51 -2.12 4.68
CA ILE A 351 3.54 -1.56 3.80
C ILE A 351 4.86 -1.40 4.56
N TYR A 352 4.83 -0.92 5.80
CA TYR A 352 6.05 -0.84 6.60
C TYR A 352 6.60 -2.22 6.97
N ARG A 353 5.74 -3.15 7.39
CA ARG A 353 6.13 -4.52 7.76
C ARG A 353 6.68 -5.32 6.58
N SER A 354 6.13 -5.10 5.38
CA SER A 354 6.56 -5.75 4.14
C SER A 354 7.52 -4.90 3.29
N ARG A 355 8.18 -3.90 3.90
CA ARG A 355 9.02 -2.94 3.18
C ARG A 355 10.10 -3.60 2.35
N ARG A 356 10.22 -3.18 1.10
CA ARG A 356 11.09 -3.82 0.10
C ARG A 356 12.05 -2.82 -0.54
N ALA A 357 13.24 -3.30 -0.87
CA ALA A 357 14.14 -2.68 -1.82
C ALA A 357 14.01 -3.40 -3.16
N PHE A 358 14.30 -2.70 -4.25
CA PHE A 358 14.29 -3.28 -5.59
C PHE A 358 15.67 -3.16 -6.22
N THR A 359 16.23 -4.30 -6.64
CA THR A 359 17.46 -4.35 -7.42
C THR A 359 17.22 -5.17 -8.68
N PHE A 360 17.39 -4.54 -9.85
CA PHE A 360 17.07 -5.12 -11.17
C PHE A 360 15.62 -5.58 -11.34
N GLY A 361 14.68 -4.97 -10.58
CA GLY A 361 13.27 -5.33 -10.56
C GLY A 361 12.96 -6.57 -9.73
N VAL A 362 13.90 -7.04 -8.90
CA VAL A 362 13.67 -8.07 -7.88
C VAL A 362 13.41 -7.39 -6.55
N PRO A 363 12.22 -7.59 -5.92
CA PRO A 363 11.91 -7.08 -4.59
C PRO A 363 12.60 -7.93 -3.52
N PHE A 364 13.05 -7.29 -2.42
CA PHE A 364 13.46 -8.02 -1.23
C PHE A 364 13.26 -7.19 0.03
N PHE A 365 13.00 -7.87 1.11
CA PHE A 365 12.70 -7.30 2.42
C PHE A 365 13.90 -6.52 2.99
N THR A 366 13.63 -5.40 3.65
CA THR A 366 14.66 -4.48 4.13
C THR A 366 14.70 -4.29 5.64
N GLY A 367 13.88 -5.02 6.38
CA GLY A 367 13.76 -4.93 7.83
C GLY A 367 14.78 -5.76 8.61
N THR A 368 14.40 -6.10 9.85
CA THR A 368 15.20 -6.85 10.80
C THR A 368 14.98 -8.37 10.70
N MET A 369 15.87 -9.13 11.33
CA MET A 369 15.72 -10.59 11.44
C MET A 369 14.45 -10.98 12.21
N GLU A 370 14.13 -10.25 13.26
CA GLU A 370 12.91 -10.48 14.05
C GLU A 370 11.64 -10.29 13.22
N GLU A 371 11.58 -9.22 12.43
CA GLU A 371 10.45 -8.95 11.53
C GLU A 371 10.35 -9.99 10.40
N ALA A 372 11.49 -10.48 9.87
CA ALA A 372 11.50 -11.56 8.89
C ALA A 372 10.94 -12.86 9.46
N LEU A 373 11.31 -13.21 10.70
CA LEU A 373 10.75 -14.36 11.43
C LEU A 373 9.26 -14.20 11.69
N PHE A 374 8.81 -12.98 12.01
CA PHE A 374 7.38 -12.71 12.15
C PHE A 374 6.60 -12.91 10.84
N GLN A 375 7.17 -12.49 9.70
CA GLN A 375 6.55 -12.76 8.39
C GLN A 375 6.44 -14.26 8.11
N ILE A 376 7.49 -15.03 8.40
CA ILE A 376 7.48 -16.49 8.25
C ILE A 376 6.40 -17.12 9.15
N ASP A 377 6.30 -16.67 10.41
CA ASP A 377 5.28 -17.14 11.36
C ASP A 377 3.86 -16.90 10.84
N CYS A 378 3.59 -15.73 10.26
CA CYS A 378 2.30 -15.45 9.61
C CYS A 378 2.03 -16.39 8.42
N MET A 379 3.02 -16.64 7.56
CA MET A 379 2.88 -17.50 6.39
C MET A 379 2.63 -18.97 6.78
N VAL A 380 3.33 -19.47 7.78
CA VAL A 380 3.12 -20.83 8.31
C VAL A 380 1.70 -20.99 8.88
N ARG A 381 1.18 -19.99 9.60
CA ARG A 381 -0.18 -20.00 10.16
C ARG A 381 -1.28 -19.98 9.09
N GLU A 382 -1.02 -19.43 7.91
CA GLU A 382 -1.97 -19.43 6.79
C GLU A 382 -2.26 -20.84 6.24
N LYS A 383 -1.45 -21.84 6.57
CA LYS A 383 -1.60 -23.24 6.17
C LYS A 383 -1.82 -23.45 4.66
N ARG A 384 -1.02 -22.74 3.86
CA ARG A 384 -0.98 -22.87 2.40
C ARG A 384 0.45 -22.83 1.89
N ALA A 385 0.70 -23.44 0.72
CA ALA A 385 2.02 -23.44 0.10
C ALA A 385 2.55 -22.00 -0.10
N ARG A 386 3.81 -21.78 0.32
CA ARG A 386 4.52 -20.51 0.17
C ARG A 386 5.95 -20.75 -0.24
N HIS A 387 6.46 -19.90 -1.16
CA HIS A 387 7.85 -19.89 -1.55
C HIS A 387 8.57 -18.69 -0.94
N ILE A 388 9.66 -18.93 -0.22
CA ILE A 388 10.55 -17.91 0.33
C ILE A 388 11.94 -18.12 -0.25
N ALA A 389 12.57 -17.04 -0.77
CA ALA A 389 13.91 -17.07 -1.33
C ALA A 389 14.89 -16.19 -0.54
N PHE A 390 16.16 -16.64 -0.49
CA PHE A 390 17.29 -15.81 -0.06
C PHE A 390 18.09 -15.36 -1.27
N ILE A 391 18.34 -14.07 -1.42
CA ILE A 391 19.09 -13.50 -2.54
C ILE A 391 20.37 -12.82 -2.12
N ASN A 392 21.40 -12.95 -2.97
CA ASN A 392 22.67 -12.25 -2.84
C ASN A 392 23.09 -11.67 -4.21
N ALA A 393 24.26 -11.06 -4.30
CA ALA A 393 24.77 -10.47 -5.54
C ALA A 393 24.79 -11.46 -6.72
N HIS A 394 25.03 -12.74 -6.46
CA HIS A 394 25.02 -13.80 -7.49
C HIS A 394 23.61 -14.05 -8.02
N CYS A 395 22.61 -14.22 -7.13
CA CYS A 395 21.20 -14.38 -7.49
C CYS A 395 20.72 -13.20 -8.33
N LEU A 396 21.05 -11.98 -7.92
CA LEU A 396 20.69 -10.74 -8.63
C LEU A 396 21.38 -10.64 -10.00
N ASN A 397 22.62 -11.14 -10.13
CA ASN A 397 23.31 -11.24 -11.43
C ASN A 397 22.66 -12.25 -12.37
N ILE A 398 22.11 -13.36 -11.85
CA ILE A 398 21.33 -14.33 -12.63
C ILE A 398 20.02 -13.67 -13.07
N ALA A 399 19.26 -13.11 -12.15
CA ALA A 399 17.98 -12.44 -12.42
C ALA A 399 18.10 -11.27 -13.43
N TYR A 400 19.25 -10.58 -13.47
CA TYR A 400 19.52 -9.54 -14.46
C TYR A 400 19.53 -10.08 -15.89
N LYS A 401 19.94 -11.33 -16.12
CA LYS A 401 20.05 -11.97 -17.43
C LYS A 401 18.91 -12.94 -17.73
N ASN A 402 18.40 -13.62 -16.72
CA ASN A 402 17.37 -14.66 -16.84
C ASN A 402 16.03 -14.10 -16.38
N ARG A 403 15.08 -13.93 -17.33
CA ARG A 403 13.72 -13.40 -17.07
C ARG A 403 12.87 -14.39 -16.27
N GLU A 404 12.99 -15.68 -16.54
CA GLU A 404 12.22 -16.72 -15.84
C GLU A 404 12.62 -16.77 -14.36
N TYR A 405 13.92 -16.85 -14.07
CA TYR A 405 14.41 -16.81 -12.69
C TYR A 405 13.99 -15.51 -11.96
N LYS A 406 14.04 -14.37 -12.68
CA LYS A 406 13.55 -13.11 -12.12
C LYS A 406 12.06 -13.16 -11.78
N GLN A 407 11.25 -13.79 -12.65
CA GLN A 407 9.82 -13.94 -12.41
C GLN A 407 9.57 -14.83 -11.18
N ILE A 408 10.27 -15.96 -11.06
CA ILE A 408 10.20 -16.83 -9.87
C ILE A 408 10.46 -16.04 -8.59
N LEU A 409 11.51 -15.19 -8.57
CA LEU A 409 11.80 -14.34 -7.41
C LEU A 409 10.72 -13.29 -7.13
N ASN A 410 10.07 -12.78 -8.18
CA ASN A 410 8.97 -11.82 -8.03
C ASN A 410 7.69 -12.48 -7.50
N ASP A 411 7.48 -13.76 -7.79
CA ASP A 411 6.32 -14.54 -7.36
C ASP A 411 6.50 -15.14 -5.94
N CYS A 412 7.71 -15.06 -5.38
CA CYS A 412 7.96 -15.49 -4.00
C CYS A 412 7.12 -14.68 -3.00
N ALA A 413 6.57 -15.36 -2.00
CA ALA A 413 5.84 -14.73 -0.89
C ALA A 413 6.73 -13.76 -0.09
N ALA A 414 8.00 -14.10 0.09
CA ALA A 414 9.02 -13.22 0.63
C ALA A 414 10.38 -13.49 -0.01
N VAL A 415 11.20 -12.43 -0.12
CA VAL A 415 12.59 -12.51 -0.56
C VAL A 415 13.44 -11.78 0.46
N PHE A 416 14.45 -12.47 1.02
CA PHE A 416 15.36 -11.92 2.03
C PHE A 416 16.76 -11.72 1.47
N ALA A 417 17.44 -10.65 1.93
CA ALA A 417 18.80 -10.35 1.49
C ALA A 417 19.83 -11.16 2.29
N ASP A 418 20.55 -12.07 1.61
CA ASP A 418 21.66 -12.84 2.16
C ASP A 418 23.00 -12.25 1.69
N GLY A 419 23.70 -11.64 2.62
CA GLY A 419 25.02 -11.09 2.40
C GLY A 419 25.08 -9.61 2.03
N ILE A 420 26.27 -9.04 2.27
CA ILE A 420 26.53 -7.59 2.17
C ILE A 420 26.33 -7.06 0.74
N GLY A 421 26.47 -7.88 -0.30
CA GLY A 421 26.34 -7.42 -1.70
C GLY A 421 24.97 -6.86 -2.01
N ALA A 422 23.89 -7.57 -1.64
CA ALA A 422 22.52 -7.08 -1.84
C ALA A 422 22.26 -5.77 -1.08
N LYS A 423 22.77 -5.67 0.15
CA LYS A 423 22.68 -4.46 0.98
C LYS A 423 23.40 -3.26 0.36
N ILE A 424 24.62 -3.45 -0.18
CA ILE A 424 25.37 -2.41 -0.89
C ILE A 424 24.62 -1.97 -2.14
N GLY A 425 24.14 -2.91 -2.96
CA GLY A 425 23.36 -2.61 -4.16
C GLY A 425 22.11 -1.79 -3.86
N ALA A 426 21.34 -2.19 -2.85
CA ALA A 426 20.18 -1.45 -2.38
C ALA A 426 20.53 -0.02 -1.93
N LYS A 427 21.60 0.14 -1.14
CA LYS A 427 22.07 1.45 -0.67
C LYS A 427 22.46 2.37 -1.82
N MET A 428 23.13 1.84 -2.85
CA MET A 428 23.49 2.61 -4.04
C MET A 428 22.26 3.11 -4.80
N LEU A 429 21.16 2.35 -4.77
CA LEU A 429 19.86 2.71 -5.38
C LEU A 429 18.96 3.55 -4.48
N GLY A 430 19.44 3.96 -3.29
CA GLY A 430 18.73 4.83 -2.36
C GLY A 430 17.84 4.13 -1.34
N TYR A 431 17.93 2.80 -1.23
CA TYR A 431 17.22 2.04 -0.20
C TYR A 431 18.08 1.85 1.06
N LYS A 432 17.44 1.83 2.23
CA LYS A 432 18.06 1.45 3.50
C LYS A 432 17.66 0.02 3.81
N VAL A 433 18.64 -0.85 3.99
CA VAL A 433 18.46 -2.22 4.49
C VAL A 433 18.96 -2.26 5.92
N GLU A 434 18.08 -2.59 6.86
CA GLU A 434 18.41 -2.53 8.29
C GLU A 434 19.37 -3.63 8.69
N GLU A 435 19.00 -4.86 8.44
CA GLU A 435 19.83 -6.03 8.76
C GLU A 435 20.13 -6.89 7.53
N ASN A 436 21.14 -7.75 7.68
CA ASN A 436 21.42 -8.83 6.75
C ASN A 436 20.66 -10.07 7.21
N VAL A 437 19.49 -10.31 6.61
CA VAL A 437 18.64 -11.44 6.95
C VAL A 437 19.12 -12.68 6.16
N ASN A 438 20.09 -13.42 6.72
CA ASN A 438 20.64 -14.61 6.07
C ASN A 438 20.10 -15.90 6.67
N GLY A 439 20.02 -16.95 5.86
CA GLY A 439 19.48 -18.25 6.26
C GLY A 439 20.26 -18.94 7.37
N THR A 440 21.57 -18.71 7.46
CA THR A 440 22.43 -19.37 8.45
C THR A 440 22.23 -18.80 9.86
N ASP A 441 22.01 -17.49 9.99
CA ASP A 441 21.67 -16.86 11.28
C ASP A 441 20.19 -17.07 11.65
N MET A 442 19.31 -17.23 10.65
CA MET A 442 17.89 -17.51 10.85
C MET A 442 17.63 -18.93 11.35
N PHE A 443 18.43 -19.92 10.91
CA PHE A 443 18.20 -21.32 11.21
C PHE A 443 18.06 -21.66 12.71
N PRO A 444 18.96 -21.21 13.62
CA PRO A 444 18.78 -21.42 15.07
C PRO A 444 17.48 -20.81 15.61
N LEU A 445 17.09 -19.66 15.09
CA LEU A 445 15.87 -18.95 15.52
C LEU A 445 14.59 -19.67 15.04
N LEU A 446 14.64 -20.34 13.87
CA LEU A 446 13.56 -21.23 13.42
C LEU A 446 13.50 -22.50 14.28
N ALA A 447 14.66 -23.02 14.71
CA ALA A 447 14.72 -24.17 15.61
C ALA A 447 14.08 -23.90 16.99
N ASP A 448 14.05 -22.65 17.44
CA ASP A 448 13.38 -22.24 18.68
C ASP A 448 11.84 -22.11 18.58
N LYS A 449 11.29 -22.24 17.37
CA LYS A 449 9.84 -22.18 17.13
C LYS A 449 9.22 -23.57 17.07
N PRO A 450 7.92 -23.75 17.41
CA PRO A 450 7.26 -25.05 17.42
C PRO A 450 6.85 -25.50 16.00
N TYR A 451 7.82 -25.51 15.06
CA TYR A 451 7.59 -25.95 13.69
C TYR A 451 8.00 -27.40 13.45
N ARG A 452 7.32 -28.03 12.50
CA ARG A 452 7.74 -29.32 11.91
C ARG A 452 8.55 -28.99 10.66
N ILE A 453 9.87 -29.28 10.72
CA ILE A 453 10.83 -28.88 9.67
C ILE A 453 11.35 -30.11 8.95
N TYR A 454 11.38 -30.05 7.61
CA TYR A 454 12.00 -31.05 6.75
C TYR A 454 13.23 -30.47 6.03
N LEU A 455 14.32 -31.23 5.95
CA LEU A 455 15.57 -30.81 5.33
C LEU A 455 15.72 -31.52 3.98
N PHE A 456 15.76 -30.75 2.89
CA PHE A 456 15.87 -31.29 1.54
C PHE A 456 17.03 -30.67 0.77
N GLY A 457 17.96 -31.51 0.29
CA GLY A 457 19.06 -31.02 -0.51
C GLY A 457 20.45 -31.47 -0.01
N GLY A 458 21.49 -30.86 -0.57
CA GLY A 458 22.87 -31.27 -0.36
C GLY A 458 23.27 -32.56 -1.09
N ALA A 459 24.54 -32.92 -1.01
CA ALA A 459 25.02 -34.21 -1.51
C ALA A 459 24.51 -35.36 -0.61
N PRO A 460 24.47 -36.60 -1.11
CA PRO A 460 24.13 -37.76 -0.30
C PRO A 460 24.94 -37.81 1.01
N GLY A 461 24.27 -38.08 2.14
CA GLY A 461 24.83 -38.07 3.48
C GLY A 461 24.90 -36.70 4.16
N VAL A 462 24.71 -35.58 3.44
CA VAL A 462 24.74 -34.21 4.01
C VAL A 462 23.44 -33.89 4.74
N ALA A 463 22.31 -34.21 4.13
CA ALA A 463 21.00 -33.96 4.73
C ALA A 463 20.79 -34.78 6.00
N GLU A 464 21.19 -36.05 5.99
CA GLU A 464 21.12 -36.97 7.12
C GLU A 464 21.97 -36.48 8.30
N LYS A 465 23.23 -36.07 8.02
CA LYS A 465 24.12 -35.53 9.04
C LYS A 465 23.60 -34.19 9.59
N ALA A 466 23.05 -33.34 8.70
CA ALA A 466 22.43 -32.10 9.10
C ALA A 466 21.21 -32.35 10.00
N LEU A 467 20.38 -33.37 9.71
CA LEU A 467 19.23 -33.77 10.52
C LEU A 467 19.66 -34.20 11.93
N VAL A 468 20.72 -35.02 12.04
CA VAL A 468 21.26 -35.45 13.35
C VAL A 468 21.71 -34.25 14.16
N ASN A 469 22.48 -33.32 13.56
CA ASN A 469 22.98 -32.12 14.23
C ASN A 469 21.84 -31.15 14.59
N ALA A 470 20.82 -31.02 13.71
CA ALA A 470 19.66 -30.18 13.98
C ALA A 470 18.82 -30.71 15.15
N ARG A 471 18.62 -32.01 15.26
CA ARG A 471 17.95 -32.66 16.39
C ARG A 471 18.71 -32.54 17.71
N ALA A 472 20.01 -32.33 17.66
CA ALA A 472 20.83 -32.07 18.83
C ALA A 472 20.70 -30.61 19.35
N LEU A 473 20.08 -29.72 18.59
CA LEU A 473 19.73 -28.37 19.07
C LEU A 473 18.57 -28.49 20.09
N ASN A 474 18.74 -27.88 21.26
CA ASN A 474 17.70 -27.85 22.30
C ASN A 474 16.58 -26.84 21.97
N GLY A 475 16.08 -26.88 20.75
CA GLY A 475 15.00 -26.01 20.29
C GLY A 475 13.62 -26.65 20.40
N LYS A 476 12.57 -25.89 20.05
CA LYS A 476 11.17 -26.35 20.06
C LYS A 476 10.75 -27.03 18.75
N ALA A 477 11.55 -26.88 17.68
CA ALA A 477 11.21 -27.44 16.39
C ALA A 477 11.37 -28.97 16.36
N VAL A 478 10.48 -29.62 15.64
CA VAL A 478 10.56 -31.05 15.32
C VAL A 478 11.18 -31.20 13.95
N PHE A 479 12.45 -31.63 13.87
CA PHE A 479 13.08 -31.98 12.61
C PHE A 479 12.61 -33.38 12.18
N ALA A 480 11.55 -33.39 11.34
CA ALA A 480 10.72 -34.57 11.08
C ALA A 480 11.39 -35.55 10.08
N GLY A 481 12.17 -35.04 9.11
CA GLY A 481 12.80 -35.89 8.10
C GLY A 481 13.80 -35.14 7.23
N CYS A 482 14.44 -35.90 6.33
CA CYS A 482 15.34 -35.33 5.32
C CYS A 482 15.41 -36.18 4.05
N ALA A 483 15.86 -35.55 2.95
CA ALA A 483 16.25 -36.20 1.70
C ALA A 483 17.40 -35.46 1.02
N ASP A 484 18.25 -36.17 0.25
CA ASP A 484 19.31 -35.54 -0.52
C ASP A 484 18.79 -34.88 -1.80
N GLY A 485 19.52 -33.86 -2.30
CA GLY A 485 19.11 -33.07 -3.47
C GLY A 485 19.43 -33.75 -4.83
N PHE A 486 19.87 -34.97 -4.84
CA PHE A 486 20.18 -35.78 -6.04
C PHE A 486 19.22 -36.96 -6.22
N PHE A 487 18.19 -37.06 -5.36
CA PHE A 487 17.19 -38.13 -5.37
C PHE A 487 17.77 -39.54 -5.30
N LYS A 488 18.92 -39.72 -4.59
CA LYS A 488 19.55 -41.02 -4.43
C LYS A 488 19.03 -41.78 -3.22
N SER A 489 18.64 -41.08 -2.17
CA SER A 489 18.10 -41.69 -0.95
C SER A 489 16.61 -41.93 -1.04
N LYS A 490 15.88 -41.07 -1.73
CA LYS A 490 14.43 -41.12 -1.92
C LYS A 490 14.06 -40.53 -3.28
N SER A 491 13.04 -41.10 -3.92
CA SER A 491 12.43 -40.53 -5.10
C SER A 491 11.65 -39.25 -4.77
N GLU A 492 11.37 -38.47 -5.76
CA GLU A 492 10.58 -37.22 -5.59
C GLU A 492 9.18 -37.52 -5.05
N GLU A 493 8.53 -38.61 -5.51
CA GLU A 493 7.21 -39.05 -5.05
C GLU A 493 7.22 -39.45 -3.56
N GLU A 494 8.26 -40.17 -3.11
CA GLU A 494 8.46 -40.52 -1.71
C GLU A 494 8.63 -39.28 -0.83
N ILE A 495 9.34 -38.25 -1.31
CA ILE A 495 9.50 -36.99 -0.59
C ILE A 495 8.15 -36.29 -0.42
N PHE A 496 7.32 -36.17 -1.47
CA PHE A 496 6.00 -35.55 -1.36
C PHE A 496 5.06 -36.34 -0.45
N ALA A 497 5.09 -37.67 -0.50
CA ALA A 497 4.33 -38.53 0.40
C ALA A 497 4.72 -38.30 1.87
N GLU A 498 6.02 -38.18 2.16
CA GLU A 498 6.51 -37.85 3.51
C GLU A 498 6.09 -36.44 3.95
N LEU A 499 6.23 -35.43 3.09
CA LEU A 499 5.84 -34.06 3.41
C LEU A 499 4.36 -33.99 3.82
N ALA A 500 3.50 -34.71 3.10
CA ALA A 500 2.06 -34.79 3.40
C ALA A 500 1.78 -35.55 4.70
N SER A 501 2.41 -36.74 4.87
CA SER A 501 2.17 -37.60 6.04
C SER A 501 2.70 -37.03 7.36
N LEU A 502 3.79 -36.25 7.27
CA LEU A 502 4.44 -35.64 8.43
C LEU A 502 3.90 -34.25 8.79
N GLU A 503 2.93 -33.73 8.05
CA GLU A 503 2.33 -32.40 8.27
C GLU A 503 3.40 -31.29 8.43
N ILE A 504 4.30 -31.17 7.44
CA ILE A 504 5.44 -30.28 7.50
C ILE A 504 5.00 -28.81 7.41
N ASP A 505 5.46 -27.98 8.34
CA ASP A 505 5.26 -26.53 8.34
C ASP A 505 6.28 -25.82 7.44
N ILE A 506 7.56 -26.23 7.51
CA ILE A 506 8.68 -25.60 6.79
C ILE A 506 9.52 -26.68 6.09
N LEU A 507 9.73 -26.49 4.78
CA LEU A 507 10.67 -27.25 3.96
C LEU A 507 11.90 -26.39 3.65
N LEU A 508 13.07 -26.77 4.17
CA LEU A 508 14.34 -26.09 3.86
C LEU A 508 15.00 -26.75 2.66
N VAL A 509 15.07 -26.05 1.51
CA VAL A 509 15.57 -26.57 0.23
C VAL A 509 16.98 -26.08 -0.03
N ALA A 510 17.95 -26.98 -0.15
CA ALA A 510 19.38 -26.71 -0.31
C ALA A 510 19.95 -27.35 -1.58
N MET A 511 19.44 -26.98 -2.77
CA MET A 511 19.92 -27.52 -4.08
C MET A 511 20.82 -26.52 -4.80
N GLY A 512 21.01 -25.33 -4.23
CA GLY A 512 21.76 -24.23 -4.83
C GLY A 512 20.96 -23.45 -5.86
N VAL A 513 21.42 -22.22 -6.11
CA VAL A 513 20.79 -21.24 -7.01
C VAL A 513 21.21 -21.52 -8.48
N PRO A 514 20.29 -21.45 -9.46
CA PRO A 514 18.85 -21.18 -9.38
C PRO A 514 17.97 -22.42 -9.13
N LYS A 515 18.54 -23.62 -9.11
CA LYS A 515 17.80 -24.90 -9.11
C LYS A 515 16.80 -25.04 -7.98
N GLN A 516 17.12 -24.56 -6.76
CA GLN A 516 16.22 -24.66 -5.62
C GLN A 516 14.96 -23.80 -5.81
N GLU A 517 15.09 -22.59 -6.34
CA GLU A 517 13.94 -21.72 -6.60
C GLU A 517 13.10 -22.26 -7.77
N GLU A 518 13.74 -22.78 -8.81
CA GLU A 518 13.06 -23.42 -9.94
C GLU A 518 12.29 -24.66 -9.48
N TRP A 519 12.89 -25.52 -8.66
CA TRP A 519 12.25 -26.72 -8.12
C TRP A 519 11.06 -26.37 -7.21
N ILE A 520 11.23 -25.44 -6.27
CA ILE A 520 10.13 -25.01 -5.39
C ILE A 520 8.97 -24.44 -6.23
N ASN A 521 9.27 -23.58 -7.19
CA ASN A 521 8.27 -22.94 -8.02
C ASN A 521 7.47 -23.95 -8.87
N SER A 522 8.16 -24.94 -9.46
CA SER A 522 7.50 -25.95 -10.31
C SER A 522 6.64 -26.96 -9.51
N HIS A 523 6.85 -27.04 -8.19
CA HIS A 523 6.11 -27.99 -7.34
C HIS A 523 5.27 -27.31 -6.25
N LEU A 524 5.06 -26.00 -6.35
CA LEU A 524 4.36 -25.25 -5.31
C LEU A 524 2.98 -25.81 -4.99
N ASP A 525 2.24 -26.24 -6.01
CA ASP A 525 0.89 -26.82 -5.87
C ASP A 525 0.90 -28.19 -5.15
N ARG A 526 2.02 -28.89 -5.14
CA ARG A 526 2.21 -30.21 -4.50
C ARG A 526 2.68 -30.09 -3.06
N LEU A 527 3.13 -28.92 -2.62
CA LEU A 527 3.63 -28.69 -1.25
C LEU A 527 2.52 -28.55 -0.18
N GLY A 528 1.24 -28.57 -0.58
CA GLY A 528 0.10 -28.52 0.35
C GLY A 528 0.09 -27.27 1.23
N SER A 529 0.25 -27.43 2.56
CA SER A 529 0.30 -26.33 3.54
C SER A 529 1.71 -25.87 3.91
N CYS A 530 2.74 -26.38 3.23
CA CYS A 530 4.14 -26.20 3.61
C CYS A 530 4.71 -24.86 3.11
N THR A 531 5.50 -24.17 3.94
CA THR A 531 6.32 -23.03 3.54
C THR A 531 7.72 -23.51 3.12
N ALA A 532 8.03 -23.47 1.82
CA ALA A 532 9.32 -23.85 1.29
C ALA A 532 10.29 -22.67 1.25
N ILE A 533 11.50 -22.86 1.75
CA ILE A 533 12.54 -21.83 1.87
C ILE A 533 13.80 -22.31 1.16
N GLY A 534 14.23 -21.62 0.10
CA GLY A 534 15.49 -21.87 -0.59
C GLY A 534 16.67 -21.37 0.22
N VAL A 535 17.45 -22.28 0.84
CA VAL A 535 18.50 -21.93 1.82
C VAL A 535 19.94 -22.12 1.32
N GLY A 536 20.13 -22.51 0.06
CA GLY A 536 21.46 -22.67 -0.55
C GLY A 536 22.36 -23.65 0.20
N GLY A 537 23.53 -23.17 0.62
CA GLY A 537 24.52 -24.00 1.31
C GLY A 537 24.29 -24.18 2.82
N LEU A 538 23.10 -23.94 3.35
CA LEU A 538 22.81 -24.06 4.79
C LEU A 538 23.12 -25.45 5.34
N LEU A 539 22.70 -26.51 4.62
CA LEU A 539 22.90 -27.90 5.07
C LEU A 539 24.39 -28.30 5.13
N ASP A 540 25.24 -27.71 4.27
CA ASP A 540 26.70 -27.91 4.35
C ASP A 540 27.25 -27.36 5.68
N PHE A 541 26.74 -26.26 6.20
CA PHE A 541 27.10 -25.71 7.51
C PHE A 541 26.53 -26.52 8.66
N VAL A 542 25.23 -26.85 8.60
CA VAL A 542 24.54 -27.59 9.68
C VAL A 542 25.14 -29.01 9.83
N SER A 543 25.47 -29.66 8.72
CA SER A 543 26.14 -30.97 8.74
C SER A 543 27.60 -30.93 9.26
N GLY A 544 28.22 -29.73 9.34
CA GLY A 544 29.60 -29.55 9.68
C GLY A 544 30.60 -29.91 8.54
N ARG A 545 30.09 -30.09 7.31
CA ARG A 545 30.94 -30.32 6.12
C ARG A 545 31.80 -29.11 5.81
N ILE A 546 31.23 -27.90 5.96
CA ILE A 546 31.93 -26.63 5.79
C ILE A 546 31.92 -25.90 7.12
N PRO A 547 33.06 -25.46 7.65
CA PRO A 547 33.10 -24.66 8.87
C PRO A 547 32.56 -23.26 8.62
N ARG A 548 31.92 -22.69 9.62
CA ARG A 548 31.48 -21.32 9.56
C ARG A 548 32.62 -20.33 9.84
N ALA A 549 32.61 -19.17 9.19
CA ALA A 549 33.61 -18.14 9.40
C ALA A 549 33.67 -17.69 10.87
N PRO A 550 34.86 -17.37 11.39
CA PRO A 550 35.02 -16.80 12.74
C PRO A 550 34.13 -15.59 12.98
N MET A 551 33.70 -15.38 14.23
CA MET A 551 32.75 -14.32 14.60
C MET A 551 33.21 -12.92 14.16
N TRP A 552 34.51 -12.62 14.26
CA TRP A 552 35.04 -11.33 13.84
C TRP A 552 34.89 -11.07 12.33
N MET A 553 35.08 -12.11 11.50
CA MET A 553 34.87 -12.00 10.04
C MET A 553 33.39 -11.77 9.70
N ARG A 554 32.48 -12.44 10.43
CA ARG A 554 31.02 -12.23 10.27
C ARG A 554 30.60 -10.82 10.66
N LYS A 555 31.12 -10.29 11.78
CA LYS A 555 30.88 -8.91 12.23
C LYS A 555 31.38 -7.86 11.22
N LEU A 556 32.49 -8.14 10.53
CA LEU A 556 33.05 -7.30 9.46
C LEU A 556 32.39 -7.51 8.09
N ASN A 557 31.41 -8.42 7.97
CA ASN A 557 30.75 -8.79 6.72
C ASN A 557 31.71 -9.32 5.63
N ILE A 558 32.81 -9.96 6.02
CA ILE A 558 33.81 -10.58 5.12
C ILE A 558 33.80 -12.13 5.17
N GLU A 559 32.68 -12.72 5.61
CA GLU A 559 32.47 -14.19 5.61
C GLU A 559 32.70 -14.81 4.21
N TRP A 560 32.38 -14.07 3.14
CA TRP A 560 32.59 -14.51 1.77
C TRP A 560 34.09 -14.78 1.45
N CYS A 561 35.01 -14.04 2.07
CA CYS A 561 36.47 -14.30 1.92
C CYS A 561 36.85 -15.66 2.52
N PHE A 562 36.31 -15.96 3.71
CA PHE A 562 36.54 -17.26 4.34
C PHE A 562 35.97 -18.41 3.50
N ARG A 563 34.76 -18.23 2.96
CA ARG A 563 34.16 -19.22 2.04
C ARG A 563 34.98 -19.41 0.76
N LEU A 564 35.53 -18.32 0.20
CA LEU A 564 36.41 -18.38 -0.96
C LEU A 564 37.68 -19.18 -0.65
N TYR A 565 38.24 -19.03 0.56
CA TYR A 565 39.38 -19.82 1.01
C TYR A 565 39.04 -21.31 1.14
N CYS A 566 37.86 -21.64 1.67
CA CYS A 566 37.44 -23.05 1.82
C CYS A 566 37.09 -23.74 0.48
N GLU A 567 36.51 -22.99 -0.50
CA GLU A 567 36.04 -23.56 -1.78
C GLU A 567 36.47 -22.66 -2.97
N PRO A 568 37.77 -22.51 -3.25
CA PRO A 568 38.27 -21.53 -4.23
C PRO A 568 37.78 -21.81 -5.66
N SER A 569 37.83 -23.05 -6.13
CA SER A 569 37.43 -23.42 -7.49
C SER A 569 35.93 -23.13 -7.78
N ARG A 570 35.06 -23.36 -6.80
CA ARG A 570 33.61 -23.17 -6.92
C ARG A 570 33.21 -21.69 -6.81
N LEU A 571 33.91 -20.92 -5.95
CA LEU A 571 33.46 -19.57 -5.55
C LEU A 571 34.25 -18.43 -6.22
N PHE A 572 35.39 -18.71 -6.88
CA PHE A 572 36.20 -17.68 -7.55
C PHE A 572 35.41 -16.84 -8.56
N ARG A 573 34.76 -17.49 -9.54
CA ARG A 573 33.95 -16.81 -10.55
C ARG A 573 32.80 -16.02 -9.93
N ARG A 574 32.19 -16.58 -8.88
CA ARG A 574 31.06 -15.98 -8.19
C ARG A 574 31.46 -14.71 -7.45
N TYR A 575 32.58 -14.69 -6.73
CA TYR A 575 32.95 -13.58 -5.86
C TYR A 575 33.92 -12.61 -6.55
N ILE A 576 34.96 -13.08 -7.20
CA ILE A 576 35.99 -12.21 -7.78
C ILE A 576 35.51 -11.53 -9.06
N ILE A 577 34.75 -12.24 -9.90
CA ILE A 577 34.19 -11.67 -11.13
C ILE A 577 32.77 -11.15 -10.91
N GLY A 578 31.94 -11.92 -10.22
CA GLY A 578 30.52 -11.64 -10.06
C GLY A 578 30.21 -10.42 -9.21
N ASN A 579 30.94 -10.15 -8.13
CA ASN A 579 30.67 -8.99 -7.28
C ASN A 579 31.01 -7.64 -7.96
N PRO A 580 32.18 -7.46 -8.62
CA PRO A 580 32.44 -6.23 -9.39
C PRO A 580 31.42 -6.03 -10.52
N LEU A 581 31.06 -7.09 -11.24
CA LEU A 581 30.03 -7.04 -12.29
C LEU A 581 28.67 -6.59 -11.73
N PHE A 582 28.29 -7.10 -10.56
CA PHE A 582 27.07 -6.69 -9.88
C PHE A 582 27.07 -5.19 -9.54
N ILE A 583 28.15 -4.68 -8.94
CA ILE A 583 28.28 -3.26 -8.59
C ILE A 583 28.22 -2.37 -9.84
N GLY A 584 28.92 -2.76 -10.93
CA GLY A 584 28.86 -2.04 -12.22
C GLY A 584 27.43 -1.97 -12.78
N ARG A 585 26.69 -3.08 -12.74
CA ARG A 585 25.28 -3.12 -13.19
C ARG A 585 24.36 -2.25 -12.32
N VAL A 586 24.55 -2.26 -11.00
CA VAL A 586 23.80 -1.39 -10.07
C VAL A 586 24.07 0.07 -10.38
N PHE A 587 25.32 0.44 -10.62
CA PHE A 587 25.69 1.80 -10.99
C PHE A 587 25.02 2.25 -12.30
N LEU A 588 25.05 1.42 -13.34
CA LEU A 588 24.36 1.70 -14.60
C LEU A 588 22.84 1.81 -14.43
N SER A 589 22.25 0.98 -13.59
CA SER A 589 20.82 1.05 -13.28
C SER A 589 20.46 2.35 -12.56
N LYS A 590 21.32 2.84 -11.66
CA LYS A 590 21.16 4.12 -10.99
C LYS A 590 21.18 5.29 -11.99
N LEU A 591 22.11 5.29 -12.94
CA LEU A 591 22.19 6.32 -13.98
C LEU A 591 20.94 6.36 -14.87
N ARG A 592 20.37 5.19 -15.20
CA ARG A 592 19.13 5.08 -15.99
C ARG A 592 17.88 5.55 -15.23
N ARG A 593 17.85 5.43 -13.89
CA ARG A 593 16.73 5.91 -13.04
C ARG A 593 16.74 7.44 -12.88
N ASN A 594 17.88 8.09 -13.11
CA ASN A 594 18.03 9.53 -12.95
C ASN A 594 17.82 10.29 -14.28
N LYS A 595 17.68 9.58 -15.38
CA LYS A 595 17.24 10.10 -16.68
C LYS A 595 15.72 9.92 -16.82
#